data_9b1dddc01637d0e6e82a6d82d18900a6
#
_entry.id   9b1dddc01637d0e6e82a6d82d18900a6
#
_cell.length_a   1.000
_cell.length_b   1.000
_cell.length_c   1.000
_cell.angle_alpha   90.00
_cell.angle_beta   90.00
_cell.angle_gamma   90.00
#
_symmetry.space_group_name_H-M   'P 1'
#
loop_
_entity.id
_entity.type
_entity.pdbx_description
1 polymer ?
#
loop_
_entity_poly.entity_id
_entity_poly.type
_entity_poly.pdbx_seq_one_letter_code
_entity_poly.pdbx_strand_id
1 'polypeptide(L)'
;MLKHADNETLTRTGPGTPLGGVLRAYWQPAALVSELSAERPVKAVRLLGEDLVLFKRPDGGWGLVSRFCAHRGVDLSFARLEARGLRCLYHGWLYDAAGQCLEQPAEPEHSRFFEKVRISGYPCAERNGIVFAYLGAGDPPPFPAYDCFTAPKEYTFAFKGLWECNWLQGLEGGIDPSHVSFLHRFLDADPREAYGQQFSEEVEGTGTKLSQLVGDHYRPDIEVEAAPHGLRVYAVRQLTASVKHVRVTNLLFPNAFVVPFGNAKVFTQWHVPVDDEHHYWYMIYYDFAEPTDSETLLRQRLAGVSLPDYQPLRNRANNWGFDPREQHELTYTGMGLDINVHDQWAVESMGPIQDRTAERLGVSDRAVTANRRLLLSAADAYQTGGKLPARPLDQAAASGLTGPLAVDTIAPSESWRQHWRDREAERRRCSPWSGSEWSGSQWSGHAPGRGTGA
;
A
#
# COMPACT_ATOMS: atom_id res chain seq x y z
N MET A 1 -14.85 22.07 5.74
CA MET A 1 -15.24 21.73 4.36
C MET A 1 -14.09 22.09 3.44
N LEU A 2 -13.73 21.20 2.55
CA LEU A 2 -12.72 21.45 1.54
C LEU A 2 -13.31 22.35 0.44
N LYS A 3 -12.47 23.15 -0.24
CA LYS A 3 -12.93 23.89 -1.43
C LYS A 3 -13.01 22.92 -2.63
N HIS A 4 -13.86 23.20 -3.60
CA HIS A 4 -13.99 22.39 -4.82
C HIS A 4 -12.63 22.28 -5.55
N ALA A 5 -11.91 23.37 -5.72
CA ALA A 5 -10.60 23.38 -6.37
C ALA A 5 -9.56 22.51 -5.64
N ASP A 6 -9.59 22.49 -4.29
CA ASP A 6 -8.70 21.63 -3.51
C ASP A 6 -9.07 20.16 -3.66
N ASN A 7 -10.39 19.83 -3.74
CA ASN A 7 -10.83 18.47 -4.01
C ASN A 7 -10.36 17.98 -5.40
N GLU A 8 -10.53 18.79 -6.42
CA GLU A 8 -10.02 18.52 -7.77
C GLU A 8 -8.49 18.32 -7.76
N THR A 9 -7.74 19.19 -7.08
CA THR A 9 -6.29 19.05 -6.96
C THR A 9 -5.89 17.72 -6.31
N LEU A 10 -6.58 17.28 -5.28
CA LEU A 10 -6.28 16.06 -4.52
C LEU A 10 -6.69 14.77 -5.25
N THR A 11 -7.69 14.82 -6.11
CA THR A 11 -8.29 13.64 -6.72
C THR A 11 -7.82 13.35 -8.14
N ARG A 12 -7.35 14.38 -8.88
CA ARG A 12 -6.86 14.23 -10.25
C ARG A 12 -5.38 13.83 -10.26
N THR A 13 -5.09 12.69 -10.87
CA THR A 13 -3.75 12.06 -10.82
C THR A 13 -3.15 11.78 -12.21
N GLY A 14 -3.88 12.05 -13.27
CA GLY A 14 -3.42 11.89 -14.64
C GLY A 14 -2.21 12.77 -15.01
N PRO A 15 -1.61 12.56 -16.20
CA PRO A 15 -0.53 13.39 -16.69
C PRO A 15 -0.89 14.87 -16.72
N GLY A 16 0.03 15.73 -16.25
CA GLY A 16 -0.13 17.18 -16.24
C GLY A 16 -0.92 17.74 -15.04
N THR A 17 -1.51 16.89 -14.18
CA THR A 17 -2.14 17.35 -12.94
C THR A 17 -1.12 17.59 -11.83
N PRO A 18 -1.34 18.57 -10.92
CA PRO A 18 -0.37 18.88 -9.87
C PRO A 18 -0.06 17.68 -8.98
N LEU A 19 -1.09 17.00 -8.47
CA LEU A 19 -0.87 15.84 -7.60
C LEU A 19 -0.41 14.60 -8.37
N GLY A 20 -0.83 14.44 -9.63
CA GLY A 20 -0.26 13.43 -10.51
C GLY A 20 1.25 13.60 -10.69
N GLY A 21 1.74 14.84 -10.78
CA GLY A 21 3.15 15.15 -10.79
C GLY A 21 3.86 14.81 -9.48
N VAL A 22 3.23 15.08 -8.33
CA VAL A 22 3.75 14.65 -7.02
C VAL A 22 3.88 13.14 -6.95
N LEU A 23 2.81 12.38 -7.29
CA LEU A 23 2.84 10.92 -7.23
C LEU A 23 3.93 10.32 -8.12
N ARG A 24 4.11 10.86 -9.33
CA ARG A 24 5.16 10.44 -10.26
C ARG A 24 6.58 10.67 -9.75
N ALA A 25 6.78 11.61 -8.83
CA ALA A 25 8.09 11.89 -8.23
C ALA A 25 8.54 10.84 -7.19
N TYR A 26 7.72 9.81 -6.94
CA TYR A 26 8.01 8.69 -6.05
C TYR A 26 7.84 7.36 -6.78
N TRP A 27 8.50 6.32 -6.26
CA TRP A 27 8.29 4.97 -6.72
C TRP A 27 6.84 4.53 -6.46
N GLN A 28 6.16 4.05 -7.51
CA GLN A 28 4.79 3.57 -7.44
C GLN A 28 4.73 2.07 -7.72
N PRO A 29 4.05 1.25 -6.92
CA PRO A 29 3.72 -0.12 -7.29
C PRO A 29 3.02 -0.19 -8.65
N ALA A 30 3.51 -1.06 -9.54
CA ALA A 30 2.95 -1.24 -10.88
C ALA A 30 2.34 -2.63 -11.09
N ALA A 31 2.94 -3.67 -10.51
CA ALA A 31 2.43 -5.04 -10.56
C ALA A 31 3.02 -5.88 -9.43
N LEU A 32 2.39 -7.03 -9.12
CA LEU A 32 3.06 -8.09 -8.40
C LEU A 32 4.01 -8.83 -9.34
N VAL A 33 5.16 -9.27 -8.82
CA VAL A 33 6.12 -10.10 -9.58
C VAL A 33 5.46 -11.38 -10.09
N SER A 34 4.55 -11.95 -9.32
CA SER A 34 3.81 -13.17 -9.65
C SER A 34 2.81 -13.03 -10.81
N GLU A 35 2.52 -11.81 -11.26
CA GLU A 35 1.64 -11.59 -12.41
C GLU A 35 2.34 -11.85 -13.76
N LEU A 36 3.67 -11.93 -13.77
CA LEU A 36 4.45 -12.22 -14.97
C LEU A 36 5.21 -13.53 -14.79
N SER A 37 5.07 -14.42 -15.77
CA SER A 37 5.77 -15.71 -15.84
C SER A 37 6.55 -15.85 -17.14
N ALA A 38 7.26 -16.97 -17.30
CA ALA A 38 7.94 -17.29 -18.56
C ALA A 38 6.96 -17.43 -19.74
N GLU A 39 5.75 -17.94 -19.47
CA GLU A 39 4.68 -18.11 -20.47
C GLU A 39 3.94 -16.81 -20.76
N ARG A 40 3.92 -15.90 -19.79
CA ARG A 40 3.25 -14.58 -19.88
C ARG A 40 4.20 -13.49 -19.40
N PRO A 41 5.26 -13.19 -20.15
CA PRO A 41 6.30 -12.25 -19.73
C PRO A 41 5.92 -10.78 -19.97
N VAL A 42 4.75 -10.52 -20.57
CA VAL A 42 4.27 -9.18 -20.95
C VAL A 42 2.87 -8.96 -20.39
N LYS A 43 2.62 -7.79 -19.80
CA LYS A 43 1.34 -7.43 -19.16
C LYS A 43 0.99 -5.97 -19.43
N ALA A 44 -0.27 -5.72 -19.82
CA ALA A 44 -0.82 -4.36 -19.81
C ALA A 44 -0.97 -3.87 -18.35
N VAL A 45 -0.58 -2.63 -18.10
CA VAL A 45 -0.68 -1.93 -16.81
C VAL A 45 -1.22 -0.54 -17.06
N ARG A 46 -2.21 -0.10 -16.26
CA ARG A 46 -2.62 1.30 -16.23
C ARG A 46 -2.21 1.90 -14.89
N LEU A 47 -1.45 2.99 -14.94
CA LEU A 47 -0.84 3.60 -13.77
C LEU A 47 -0.88 5.12 -13.89
N LEU A 48 -1.48 5.79 -12.90
CA LEU A 48 -1.64 7.25 -12.88
C LEU A 48 -2.27 7.81 -14.17
N GLY A 49 -3.26 7.09 -14.73
CA GLY A 49 -3.94 7.47 -15.96
C GLY A 49 -3.19 7.16 -17.25
N GLU A 50 -2.01 6.56 -17.19
CA GLU A 50 -1.23 6.16 -18.39
C GLU A 50 -1.40 4.67 -18.71
N ASP A 51 -1.64 4.37 -19.99
CA ASP A 51 -1.66 3.01 -20.50
C ASP A 51 -0.24 2.56 -20.85
N LEU A 52 0.25 1.54 -20.15
CA LEU A 52 1.62 1.05 -20.21
C LEU A 52 1.68 -0.47 -20.44
N VAL A 53 2.86 -0.96 -20.78
CA VAL A 53 3.18 -2.38 -20.87
C VAL A 53 4.40 -2.68 -20.03
N LEU A 54 4.20 -3.54 -19.04
CA LEU A 54 5.27 -4.09 -18.20
C LEU A 54 5.73 -5.42 -18.79
N PHE A 55 7.05 -5.66 -18.81
CA PHE A 55 7.61 -6.92 -19.25
C PHE A 55 8.86 -7.30 -18.45
N LYS A 56 9.05 -8.62 -18.27
CA LYS A 56 10.23 -9.17 -17.63
C LYS A 56 11.28 -9.48 -18.70
N ARG A 57 12.39 -8.78 -18.64
CA ARG A 57 13.49 -8.92 -19.61
C ARG A 57 14.19 -10.28 -19.45
N PRO A 58 14.79 -10.84 -20.52
CA PRO A 58 15.55 -12.10 -20.44
C PRO A 58 16.75 -12.05 -19.49
N ASP A 59 17.31 -10.84 -19.23
CA ASP A 59 18.42 -10.63 -18.27
C ASP A 59 17.94 -10.53 -16.80
N GLY A 60 16.64 -10.76 -16.55
CA GLY A 60 16.03 -10.70 -15.23
C GLY A 60 15.55 -9.30 -14.81
N GLY A 61 15.88 -8.26 -15.59
CA GLY A 61 15.41 -6.90 -15.34
C GLY A 61 13.95 -6.68 -15.76
N TRP A 62 13.46 -5.46 -15.54
CA TRP A 62 12.11 -5.04 -15.88
C TRP A 62 12.13 -3.95 -16.94
N GLY A 63 11.10 -3.89 -17.78
CA GLY A 63 10.84 -2.77 -18.69
C GLY A 63 9.38 -2.34 -18.57
N LEU A 64 9.15 -1.04 -18.60
CA LEU A 64 7.80 -0.44 -18.60
C LEU A 64 7.79 0.66 -19.65
N VAL A 65 6.96 0.48 -20.67
CA VAL A 65 6.89 1.41 -21.81
C VAL A 65 5.44 1.78 -22.14
N SER A 66 5.22 2.85 -22.92
CA SER A 66 3.89 3.17 -23.45
C SER A 66 3.27 1.98 -24.16
N ARG A 67 1.97 1.79 -23.95
CA ARG A 67 1.22 0.62 -24.47
C ARG A 67 1.10 0.60 -25.99
N PHE A 68 1.08 1.74 -26.61
CA PHE A 68 0.76 1.84 -28.04
C PHE A 68 2.00 2.11 -28.89
N CYS A 69 2.17 1.28 -29.92
CA CYS A 69 3.28 1.39 -30.87
C CYS A 69 3.24 2.75 -31.59
N ALA A 70 4.37 3.46 -31.61
CA ALA A 70 4.48 4.77 -32.25
C ALA A 70 4.18 4.77 -33.76
N HIS A 71 4.24 3.60 -34.40
CA HIS A 71 3.97 3.50 -35.82
C HIS A 71 2.48 3.79 -36.13
N ARG A 72 1.55 2.97 -35.62
CA ARG A 72 0.12 3.06 -35.90
C ARG A 72 -0.77 2.69 -34.72
N GLY A 73 -0.30 2.83 -33.49
CA GLY A 73 -1.09 2.68 -32.29
C GLY A 73 -1.49 1.24 -31.93
N VAL A 74 -0.80 0.22 -32.44
CA VAL A 74 -1.09 -1.16 -32.07
C VAL A 74 -0.66 -1.43 -30.64
N ASP A 75 -1.46 -2.21 -29.91
CA ASP A 75 -1.27 -2.57 -28.51
C ASP A 75 -0.05 -3.50 -28.33
N LEU A 76 0.97 -2.99 -27.66
CA LEU A 76 2.22 -3.71 -27.35
C LEU A 76 2.07 -4.72 -26.20
N SER A 77 0.93 -4.79 -25.51
CA SER A 77 0.70 -5.85 -24.52
C SER A 77 0.61 -7.24 -25.16
N PHE A 78 0.42 -7.30 -26.48
CA PHE A 78 0.49 -8.51 -27.31
C PHE A 78 1.85 -8.68 -27.98
N ALA A 79 2.79 -7.75 -27.78
CA ALA A 79 4.09 -7.77 -28.43
C ALA A 79 4.88 -9.07 -28.09
N ARG A 80 5.74 -9.47 -29.03
CA ARG A 80 6.69 -10.55 -28.81
C ARG A 80 7.88 -10.04 -27.99
N LEU A 81 8.14 -10.67 -26.86
CA LEU A 81 9.35 -10.39 -26.11
C LEU A 81 10.55 -11.04 -26.80
N GLU A 82 11.57 -10.26 -27.08
CA GLU A 82 12.86 -10.68 -27.63
C GLU A 82 14.01 -10.27 -26.70
N ALA A 83 15.23 -10.73 -26.99
CA ALA A 83 16.41 -10.43 -26.16
C ALA A 83 16.65 -8.94 -25.94
N ARG A 84 16.29 -8.08 -26.90
CA ARG A 84 16.52 -6.64 -26.87
C ARG A 84 15.31 -5.80 -26.49
N GLY A 85 14.10 -6.40 -26.36
CA GLY A 85 12.89 -5.70 -26.00
C GLY A 85 11.61 -6.26 -26.62
N LEU A 86 10.61 -5.38 -26.84
CA LEU A 86 9.29 -5.73 -27.33
C LEU A 86 9.19 -5.51 -28.85
N ARG A 87 8.89 -6.56 -29.61
CA ARG A 87 8.61 -6.47 -31.02
C ARG A 87 7.11 -6.37 -31.29
N CYS A 88 6.70 -5.28 -31.92
CA CYS A 88 5.34 -5.06 -32.37
C CYS A 88 4.96 -6.13 -33.42
N LEU A 89 3.80 -6.76 -33.25
CA LEU A 89 3.35 -7.83 -34.16
C LEU A 89 2.90 -7.33 -35.53
N TYR A 90 2.62 -6.02 -35.66
CA TYR A 90 2.05 -5.53 -36.92
C TYR A 90 3.12 -5.31 -38.00
N HIS A 91 4.18 -4.54 -37.71
CA HIS A 91 5.24 -4.26 -38.70
C HIS A 91 6.66 -4.53 -38.17
N GLY A 92 6.78 -5.24 -37.06
CA GLY A 92 8.07 -5.66 -36.51
C GLY A 92 8.91 -4.57 -35.86
N TRP A 93 8.36 -3.39 -35.57
CA TRP A 93 9.12 -2.37 -34.85
C TRP A 93 9.51 -2.88 -33.47
N LEU A 94 10.79 -2.76 -33.12
CA LEU A 94 11.35 -3.25 -31.88
C LEU A 94 11.67 -2.09 -30.95
N TYR A 95 11.18 -2.15 -29.70
CA TYR A 95 11.44 -1.14 -28.68
C TYR A 95 12.20 -1.76 -27.51
N ASP A 96 13.23 -1.04 -27.00
CA ASP A 96 13.92 -1.44 -25.79
C ASP A 96 13.13 -1.02 -24.52
N ALA A 97 13.69 -1.33 -23.34
CA ALA A 97 13.08 -1.00 -22.05
C ALA A 97 13.05 0.51 -21.73
N ALA A 98 13.85 1.31 -22.43
CA ALA A 98 13.83 2.78 -22.36
C ALA A 98 12.86 3.41 -23.37
N GLY A 99 12.17 2.59 -24.17
CA GLY A 99 11.22 3.03 -25.21
C GLY A 99 11.87 3.46 -26.52
N GLN A 100 13.18 3.33 -26.68
CA GLN A 100 13.86 3.63 -27.93
C GLN A 100 13.52 2.59 -28.98
N CYS A 101 13.11 3.01 -30.18
CA CYS A 101 12.96 2.12 -31.32
C CYS A 101 14.35 1.65 -31.79
N LEU A 102 14.55 0.35 -31.90
CA LEU A 102 15.82 -0.25 -32.28
C LEU A 102 15.84 -0.77 -33.72
N GLU A 103 14.66 -1.12 -34.25
CA GLU A 103 14.53 -1.73 -35.58
C GLU A 103 13.18 -1.39 -36.22
N GLN A 104 13.22 -1.22 -37.53
CA GLN A 104 12.05 -1.04 -38.42
C GLN A 104 12.23 -1.89 -39.66
N PRO A 105 11.94 -3.22 -39.62
CA PRO A 105 12.36 -4.17 -40.67
C PRO A 105 11.79 -3.91 -42.05
N ALA A 106 10.67 -3.20 -42.15
CA ALA A 106 10.05 -2.87 -43.43
C ALA A 106 10.62 -1.63 -44.10
N GLU A 107 11.47 -0.87 -43.38
CA GLU A 107 12.12 0.32 -43.93
C GLU A 107 13.33 -0.08 -44.81
N PRO A 108 13.72 0.77 -45.80
CA PRO A 108 14.93 0.55 -46.56
C PRO A 108 16.16 0.34 -45.70
N GLU A 109 17.08 -0.54 -46.11
CA GLU A 109 18.27 -0.94 -45.34
C GLU A 109 19.12 0.23 -44.85
N HIS A 110 19.18 1.33 -45.62
CA HIS A 110 19.89 2.55 -45.25
C HIS A 110 19.12 3.49 -44.34
N SER A 111 17.85 3.18 -44.06
CA SER A 111 17.02 4.03 -43.20
C SER A 111 17.51 4.04 -41.77
N ARG A 112 17.61 5.21 -41.19
CA ARG A 112 17.91 5.43 -39.80
C ARG A 112 16.75 6.09 -39.07
N PHE A 113 15.55 5.92 -39.59
CA PHE A 113 14.34 6.55 -39.03
C PHE A 113 14.06 6.04 -37.61
N PHE A 114 14.36 4.80 -37.28
CA PHE A 114 14.21 4.21 -35.95
C PHE A 114 14.95 5.03 -34.85
N GLU A 115 16.08 5.68 -35.17
CA GLU A 115 16.83 6.51 -34.21
C GLU A 115 16.02 7.73 -33.72
N LYS A 116 15.07 8.20 -34.52
CA LYS A 116 14.21 9.35 -34.23
C LYS A 116 12.87 8.95 -33.58
N VAL A 117 12.61 7.66 -33.43
CA VAL A 117 11.35 7.14 -32.91
C VAL A 117 11.54 6.64 -31.49
N ARG A 118 10.73 7.17 -30.59
CA ARG A 118 10.73 6.79 -29.19
C ARG A 118 9.31 6.80 -28.63
N ILE A 119 8.99 5.84 -27.78
CA ILE A 119 7.82 5.84 -26.88
C ILE A 119 8.30 6.11 -25.45
N SER A 120 7.42 6.47 -24.54
CA SER A 120 7.82 6.65 -23.14
C SER A 120 8.30 5.31 -22.56
N GLY A 121 9.38 5.38 -21.80
CA GLY A 121 9.91 4.25 -21.03
C GLY A 121 10.26 4.72 -19.61
N TYR A 122 9.96 3.88 -18.62
CA TYR A 122 10.05 4.22 -17.20
C TYR A 122 10.96 3.25 -16.45
N PRO A 123 11.85 3.76 -15.58
CA PRO A 123 12.65 2.91 -14.69
C PRO A 123 11.77 2.03 -13.80
N CYS A 124 12.17 0.77 -13.65
CA CYS A 124 11.51 -0.18 -12.77
C CYS A 124 12.51 -0.85 -11.84
N ALA A 125 12.05 -1.19 -10.64
CA ALA A 125 12.81 -1.97 -9.66
C ALA A 125 11.89 -2.91 -8.88
N GLU A 126 12.40 -4.10 -8.57
CA GLU A 126 11.69 -5.07 -7.74
C GLU A 126 12.03 -4.89 -6.26
N ARG A 127 11.01 -4.93 -5.39
CA ARG A 127 11.16 -5.00 -3.93
C ARG A 127 10.08 -5.91 -3.35
N ASN A 128 10.51 -6.93 -2.64
CA ASN A 128 9.67 -7.84 -1.86
C ASN A 128 8.34 -8.23 -2.55
N GLY A 129 8.44 -8.74 -3.79
CA GLY A 129 7.32 -9.27 -4.57
C GLY A 129 6.51 -8.24 -5.36
N ILE A 130 6.89 -6.96 -5.32
CA ILE A 130 6.28 -5.89 -6.10
C ILE A 130 7.29 -5.30 -7.09
N VAL A 131 6.85 -5.06 -8.32
CA VAL A 131 7.56 -4.24 -9.30
C VAL A 131 7.11 -2.80 -9.12
N PHE A 132 8.05 -1.93 -8.77
CA PHE A 132 7.85 -0.49 -8.66
C PHE A 132 8.30 0.21 -9.93
N ALA A 133 7.58 1.25 -10.33
CA ALA A 133 7.90 2.12 -11.45
C ALA A 133 8.11 3.56 -10.99
N TYR A 134 9.04 4.26 -11.65
CA TYR A 134 9.25 5.68 -11.44
C TYR A 134 8.85 6.44 -12.71
N LEU A 135 7.79 7.25 -12.61
CA LEU A 135 7.20 7.98 -13.73
C LEU A 135 7.61 9.47 -13.75
N GLY A 136 8.47 9.88 -12.81
CA GLY A 136 8.94 11.26 -12.71
C GLY A 136 10.00 11.62 -13.76
N ALA A 137 10.32 12.90 -13.84
CA ALA A 137 11.39 13.39 -14.69
C ALA A 137 12.78 13.14 -14.04
N GLY A 138 13.78 12.89 -14.87
CA GLY A 138 15.15 12.65 -14.44
C GLY A 138 15.38 11.29 -13.80
N ASP A 139 16.48 11.17 -13.06
CA ASP A 139 16.83 9.92 -12.41
C ASP A 139 15.91 9.61 -11.23
N PRO A 140 15.55 8.32 -11.05
CA PRO A 140 14.72 7.91 -9.94
C PRO A 140 15.46 8.13 -8.60
N PRO A 141 14.73 8.54 -7.54
CA PRO A 141 15.32 8.62 -6.22
C PRO A 141 15.71 7.21 -5.73
N PRO A 142 16.74 7.07 -4.89
CA PRO A 142 17.01 5.80 -4.25
C PRO A 142 15.84 5.36 -3.36
N PHE A 143 15.66 4.05 -3.21
CA PHE A 143 14.64 3.52 -2.31
C PHE A 143 14.98 3.84 -0.86
N PRO A 144 14.02 4.30 -0.05
CA PRO A 144 14.22 4.45 1.38
C PRO A 144 14.45 3.09 2.05
N ALA A 145 15.18 3.09 3.17
CA ALA A 145 15.44 1.90 3.97
C ALA A 145 14.24 1.53 4.88
N TYR A 146 13.02 1.57 4.34
CA TYR A 146 11.83 1.15 5.08
C TYR A 146 11.83 -0.35 5.34
N ASP A 147 11.27 -0.77 6.46
CA ASP A 147 11.22 -2.18 6.87
C ASP A 147 10.60 -3.08 5.80
N CYS A 148 9.54 -2.64 5.14
CA CYS A 148 8.91 -3.37 4.04
C CYS A 148 9.85 -3.65 2.86
N PHE A 149 10.91 -2.89 2.68
CA PHE A 149 11.91 -3.06 1.61
C PHE A 149 13.17 -3.78 2.07
N THR A 150 13.47 -3.76 3.39
CA THR A 150 14.68 -4.34 3.96
C THR A 150 14.45 -5.70 4.62
N ALA A 151 13.21 -6.03 4.96
CA ALA A 151 12.85 -7.35 5.47
C ALA A 151 13.21 -8.45 4.45
N PRO A 152 13.81 -9.57 4.88
CA PRO A 152 14.12 -10.69 4.00
C PRO A 152 12.84 -11.29 3.40
N LYS A 153 12.96 -11.87 2.22
CA LYS A 153 11.84 -12.39 1.44
C LYS A 153 10.99 -13.41 2.21
N GLU A 154 11.62 -14.27 2.99
CA GLU A 154 10.95 -15.30 3.81
C GLU A 154 10.08 -14.73 4.93
N TYR A 155 10.31 -13.47 5.32
CA TYR A 155 9.51 -12.75 6.32
C TYR A 155 8.46 -11.83 5.70
N THR A 156 8.28 -11.87 4.37
CA THR A 156 7.38 -10.94 3.66
C THR A 156 6.35 -11.66 2.80
N PHE A 157 5.22 -10.98 2.59
CA PHE A 157 4.19 -11.41 1.64
C PHE A 157 3.61 -10.18 0.95
N ALA A 158 3.51 -10.23 -0.40
CA ALA A 158 2.94 -9.15 -1.19
C ALA A 158 1.61 -9.57 -1.83
N PHE A 159 0.64 -8.66 -1.85
CA PHE A 159 -0.64 -8.84 -2.52
C PHE A 159 -1.20 -7.50 -2.99
N LYS A 160 -2.28 -7.54 -3.78
CA LYS A 160 -3.03 -6.36 -4.22
C LYS A 160 -4.52 -6.67 -4.39
N GLY A 161 -5.33 -5.63 -4.47
CA GLY A 161 -6.74 -5.70 -4.86
C GLY A 161 -7.18 -4.42 -5.53
N LEU A 162 -8.15 -4.51 -6.43
CA LEU A 162 -8.74 -3.37 -7.11
C LEU A 162 -9.91 -2.81 -6.30
N TRP A 163 -9.98 -1.49 -6.13
CA TRP A 163 -11.14 -0.78 -5.59
C TRP A 163 -11.67 0.23 -6.60
N GLU A 164 -13.00 0.28 -6.73
CA GLU A 164 -13.73 1.12 -7.68
C GLU A 164 -14.07 2.49 -7.09
N CYS A 165 -13.03 3.18 -6.62
CA CYS A 165 -13.11 4.56 -6.14
C CYS A 165 -11.75 5.25 -6.21
N ASN A 166 -11.77 6.57 -6.00
CA ASN A 166 -10.56 7.39 -5.99
C ASN A 166 -9.57 6.94 -4.92
N TRP A 167 -8.30 6.92 -5.25
CA TRP A 167 -7.19 6.49 -4.39
C TRP A 167 -7.16 7.14 -3.01
N LEU A 168 -7.55 8.43 -2.93
CA LEU A 168 -7.51 9.18 -1.70
C LEU A 168 -8.54 8.68 -0.68
N GLN A 169 -9.70 8.17 -1.13
CA GLN A 169 -10.70 7.55 -0.26
C GLN A 169 -10.10 6.35 0.47
N GLY A 170 -9.42 5.47 -0.26
CA GLY A 170 -8.73 4.32 0.33
C GLY A 170 -7.61 4.72 1.28
N LEU A 171 -6.75 5.68 0.89
CA LEU A 171 -5.68 6.17 1.76
C LEU A 171 -6.24 6.80 3.05
N GLU A 172 -7.29 7.62 2.95
CA GLU A 172 -7.92 8.27 4.11
C GLU A 172 -8.55 7.25 5.06
N GLY A 173 -9.15 6.16 4.54
CA GLY A 173 -9.60 5.04 5.36
C GLY A 173 -8.43 4.41 6.14
N GLY A 174 -7.32 4.11 5.48
CA GLY A 174 -6.17 3.46 6.10
C GLY A 174 -5.44 4.28 7.16
N ILE A 175 -5.47 5.60 7.08
CA ILE A 175 -4.84 6.49 8.09
C ILE A 175 -5.80 6.95 9.20
N ASP A 176 -7.09 6.67 9.09
CA ASP A 176 -8.06 6.96 10.15
C ASP A 176 -8.01 5.90 11.26
N PRO A 177 -7.63 6.22 12.49
CA PRO A 177 -7.59 5.24 13.57
C PRO A 177 -8.96 5.03 14.26
N SER A 178 -9.99 5.77 13.88
CA SER A 178 -11.30 5.73 14.55
C SER A 178 -12.23 4.69 13.95
N HIS A 179 -12.14 4.44 12.64
CA HIS A 179 -13.05 3.52 11.94
C HIS A 179 -12.99 2.08 12.49
N VAL A 180 -11.81 1.63 12.95
CA VAL A 180 -11.60 0.26 13.45
C VAL A 180 -12.54 -0.13 14.59
N SER A 181 -13.03 0.84 15.36
CA SER A 181 -13.90 0.61 16.53
C SER A 181 -15.30 0.14 16.15
N PHE A 182 -15.73 0.44 14.94
CA PHE A 182 -17.04 0.05 14.40
C PHE A 182 -16.89 -0.83 13.15
N LEU A 183 -16.14 -0.37 12.15
CA LEU A 183 -16.05 -1.03 10.86
C LEU A 183 -15.49 -2.46 10.96
N HIS A 184 -14.48 -2.67 11.82
CA HIS A 184 -13.84 -3.97 12.01
C HIS A 184 -14.26 -4.68 13.31
N ARG A 185 -15.42 -4.32 13.86
CA ARG A 185 -15.90 -4.92 15.10
C ARG A 185 -16.50 -6.29 14.83
N PHE A 186 -15.95 -7.31 15.48
CA PHE A 186 -16.54 -8.64 15.57
C PHE A 186 -17.41 -8.72 16.82
N LEU A 187 -18.65 -9.21 16.66
CA LEU A 187 -19.61 -9.35 17.74
C LEU A 187 -19.44 -10.69 18.47
N ASP A 188 -18.93 -11.68 17.76
CA ASP A 188 -18.59 -12.99 18.31
C ASP A 188 -17.26 -13.49 17.74
N ALA A 189 -16.65 -14.44 18.44
CA ALA A 189 -15.41 -15.08 18.03
C ALA A 189 -15.73 -16.18 17.00
N ASP A 190 -15.58 -15.89 15.72
CA ASP A 190 -15.63 -16.90 14.69
C ASP A 190 -14.30 -17.67 14.61
N PRO A 191 -14.28 -18.99 14.78
CA PRO A 191 -13.07 -19.80 14.70
C PRO A 191 -12.58 -20.05 13.25
N ARG A 192 -13.32 -19.59 12.22
CA ARG A 192 -12.93 -19.80 10.82
C ARG A 192 -11.66 -19.05 10.48
N GLU A 193 -10.75 -19.73 9.78
CA GLU A 193 -9.58 -19.09 9.20
C GLU A 193 -9.98 -18.15 8.07
N ALA A 194 -9.95 -16.85 8.34
CA ALA A 194 -10.16 -15.81 7.35
C ALA A 194 -9.13 -14.69 7.52
N TYR A 195 -8.86 -13.97 6.45
CA TYR A 195 -8.03 -12.78 6.53
C TYR A 195 -8.74 -11.70 7.38
N GLY A 196 -8.01 -11.15 8.34
CA GLY A 196 -8.58 -10.18 9.30
C GLY A 196 -8.80 -10.75 10.70
N GLN A 197 -8.66 -12.05 10.89
CA GLN A 197 -8.77 -12.72 12.20
C GLN A 197 -7.79 -12.16 13.26
N GLN A 198 -6.74 -11.45 12.84
CA GLN A 198 -5.79 -10.75 13.72
C GLN A 198 -6.48 -9.72 14.63
N PHE A 199 -7.62 -9.16 14.20
CA PHE A 199 -8.46 -8.34 15.07
C PHE A 199 -9.16 -9.15 16.17
N SER A 200 -9.15 -10.47 16.05
CA SER A 200 -9.60 -11.40 17.08
C SER A 200 -8.46 -11.89 17.99
N GLU A 201 -7.18 -11.51 17.72
CA GLU A 201 -6.07 -11.82 18.61
C GLU A 201 -6.21 -11.08 19.95
N GLU A 202 -5.76 -11.73 21.01
CA GLU A 202 -5.73 -11.13 22.35
C GLU A 202 -4.67 -10.04 22.41
N VAL A 203 -5.04 -8.88 22.96
CA VAL A 203 -4.08 -7.83 23.26
C VAL A 203 -3.25 -8.25 24.48
N GLU A 204 -1.94 -8.29 24.32
CA GLU A 204 -1.00 -8.76 25.35
C GLU A 204 -1.30 -8.18 26.73
N GLY A 205 -1.47 -9.06 27.71
CA GLY A 205 -1.68 -8.69 29.11
C GLY A 205 -3.07 -8.19 29.47
N THR A 206 -4.05 -8.25 28.56
CA THR A 206 -5.42 -7.78 28.85
C THR A 206 -6.46 -8.88 28.99
N GLY A 207 -6.23 -10.09 28.44
CA GLY A 207 -7.25 -11.12 28.30
C GLY A 207 -8.38 -10.74 27.34
N THR A 208 -8.21 -9.69 26.55
CA THR A 208 -9.26 -9.10 25.69
C THR A 208 -8.79 -9.09 24.23
N LYS A 209 -9.67 -9.46 23.31
CA LYS A 209 -9.40 -9.38 21.88
C LYS A 209 -9.31 -7.93 21.41
N LEU A 210 -8.46 -7.66 20.41
CA LEU A 210 -8.27 -6.30 19.90
C LEU A 210 -9.58 -5.69 19.42
N SER A 211 -10.40 -6.43 18.65
CA SER A 211 -11.68 -5.92 18.16
C SER A 211 -12.64 -5.53 19.28
N GLN A 212 -12.66 -6.30 20.37
CA GLN A 212 -13.46 -6.00 21.56
C GLN A 212 -12.90 -4.76 22.28
N LEU A 213 -11.58 -4.73 22.54
CA LEU A 213 -10.93 -3.62 23.23
C LEU A 213 -11.19 -2.29 22.53
N VAL A 214 -10.99 -2.23 21.20
CA VAL A 214 -11.21 -0.99 20.44
C VAL A 214 -12.70 -0.64 20.30
N GLY A 215 -13.59 -1.64 20.32
CA GLY A 215 -15.03 -1.47 20.32
C GLY A 215 -15.56 -0.92 21.65
N ASP A 216 -15.04 -1.37 22.77
CA ASP A 216 -15.43 -0.92 24.11
C ASP A 216 -14.84 0.46 24.44
N HIS A 217 -13.63 0.74 23.93
CA HIS A 217 -12.92 2.01 24.09
C HIS A 217 -12.91 2.79 22.75
N TYR A 218 -14.08 3.04 22.17
CA TYR A 218 -14.26 3.57 20.80
C TYR A 218 -13.91 5.06 20.61
N ARG A 219 -13.45 5.75 21.63
CA ARG A 219 -13.04 7.18 21.59
C ARG A 219 -11.55 7.33 21.83
N PRO A 220 -10.68 7.05 20.84
CA PRO A 220 -9.27 7.30 20.99
C PRO A 220 -8.98 8.81 21.05
N ASP A 221 -8.01 9.19 21.87
CA ASP A 221 -7.34 10.48 21.73
C ASP A 221 -6.37 10.39 20.56
N ILE A 222 -6.56 11.25 19.54
CA ILE A 222 -5.78 11.17 18.30
C ILE A 222 -4.79 12.31 18.26
N GLU A 223 -3.51 11.96 18.15
CA GLU A 223 -2.43 12.90 17.95
C GLU A 223 -1.74 12.63 16.62
N VAL A 224 -1.29 13.69 15.94
CA VAL A 224 -0.57 13.59 14.66
C VAL A 224 0.67 14.46 14.74
N GLU A 225 1.80 13.88 14.38
CA GLU A 225 3.07 14.60 14.29
C GLU A 225 3.70 14.43 12.90
N ALA A 226 4.44 15.45 12.46
CA ALA A 226 5.26 15.36 11.27
C ALA A 226 6.43 14.40 11.54
N ALA A 227 6.74 13.56 10.55
CA ALA A 227 7.82 12.59 10.61
C ALA A 227 8.63 12.61 9.30
N PRO A 228 9.87 12.10 9.29
CA PRO A 228 10.70 12.09 8.08
C PRO A 228 10.05 11.38 6.88
N HIS A 229 9.20 10.40 7.13
CA HIS A 229 8.47 9.61 6.14
C HIS A 229 7.08 10.20 5.78
N GLY A 230 6.63 11.24 6.43
CA GLY A 230 5.30 11.85 6.26
C GLY A 230 4.66 12.21 7.59
N LEU A 231 3.73 11.42 8.08
CA LEU A 231 3.04 11.66 9.36
C LEU A 231 3.09 10.41 10.24
N ARG A 232 3.19 10.63 11.55
CA ARG A 232 2.93 9.61 12.57
C ARG A 232 1.63 9.92 13.27
N VAL A 233 0.79 8.89 13.47
CA VAL A 233 -0.52 8.99 14.08
C VAL A 233 -0.56 8.13 15.32
N TYR A 234 -0.99 8.71 16.42
CA TYR A 234 -1.21 8.02 17.69
C TYR A 234 -2.71 7.93 17.95
N ALA A 235 -3.21 6.73 18.21
CA ALA A 235 -4.54 6.49 18.74
C ALA A 235 -4.42 5.94 20.15
N VAL A 236 -4.75 6.77 21.13
CA VAL A 236 -4.54 6.49 22.56
C VAL A 236 -5.90 6.33 23.25
N ARG A 237 -6.17 5.16 23.82
CA ARG A 237 -7.41 4.84 24.52
C ARG A 237 -7.13 4.65 25.99
N GLN A 238 -7.83 5.37 26.86
CA GLN A 238 -7.76 5.16 28.31
C GLN A 238 -8.53 3.90 28.66
N LEU A 239 -7.87 2.89 29.24
CA LEU A 239 -8.51 1.64 29.67
C LEU A 239 -8.87 1.69 31.15
N THR A 240 -7.94 2.14 31.98
CA THR A 240 -8.13 2.39 33.43
C THR A 240 -7.46 3.70 33.81
N ALA A 241 -7.56 4.14 35.05
CA ALA A 241 -6.90 5.36 35.50
C ALA A 241 -5.37 5.36 35.26
N SER A 242 -4.73 4.17 35.30
CA SER A 242 -3.28 4.02 35.19
C SER A 242 -2.79 3.35 33.88
N VAL A 243 -3.70 2.92 33.00
CA VAL A 243 -3.35 2.08 31.84
C VAL A 243 -4.01 2.60 30.57
N LYS A 244 -3.25 2.65 29.49
CA LYS A 244 -3.69 3.03 28.14
C LYS A 244 -3.40 1.93 27.12
N HIS A 245 -4.25 1.83 26.12
CA HIS A 245 -3.93 1.20 24.86
C HIS A 245 -3.37 2.25 23.91
N VAL A 246 -2.23 1.95 23.30
CA VAL A 246 -1.52 2.86 22.39
C VAL A 246 -1.30 2.17 21.05
N ARG A 247 -1.90 2.71 19.99
CA ARG A 247 -1.67 2.27 18.62
C ARG A 247 -0.97 3.36 17.85
N VAL A 248 0.19 3.03 17.27
CA VAL A 248 1.01 3.94 16.46
C VAL A 248 0.97 3.46 15.01
N THR A 249 0.47 4.32 14.13
CA THR A 249 0.41 4.11 12.69
C THR A 249 1.14 5.24 11.96
N ASN A 250 1.40 5.08 10.68
CA ASN A 250 2.14 6.10 9.93
C ASN A 250 1.57 6.27 8.52
N LEU A 251 1.53 7.52 8.04
CA LEU A 251 1.43 7.83 6.64
C LEU A 251 2.83 7.83 6.03
N LEU A 252 3.08 7.02 5.03
CA LEU A 252 4.23 7.13 4.12
C LEU A 252 3.82 8.00 2.94
N PHE A 253 4.35 9.20 2.90
CA PHE A 253 4.06 10.13 1.82
C PHE A 253 4.56 9.58 0.46
N PRO A 254 3.81 9.69 -0.65
CA PRO A 254 2.53 10.40 -0.77
C PRO A 254 1.26 9.56 -0.57
N ASN A 255 1.30 8.25 -0.75
CA ASN A 255 0.10 7.43 -0.95
C ASN A 255 0.15 6.05 -0.28
N ALA A 256 0.91 5.92 0.81
CA ALA A 256 0.96 4.68 1.57
C ALA A 256 0.79 4.91 3.07
N PHE A 257 0.45 3.86 3.79
CA PHE A 257 0.42 3.85 5.24
C PHE A 257 1.04 2.58 5.81
N VAL A 258 1.43 2.64 7.08
CA VAL A 258 1.98 1.51 7.83
C VAL A 258 1.19 1.33 9.11
N VAL A 259 0.71 0.12 9.33
CA VAL A 259 -0.06 -0.24 10.52
C VAL A 259 0.43 -1.55 11.14
N PRO A 260 0.42 -1.64 12.48
CA PRO A 260 0.69 -2.89 13.17
C PRO A 260 -0.51 -3.84 13.01
N PHE A 261 -0.20 -5.12 12.88
CA PHE A 261 -1.16 -6.18 12.68
C PHE A 261 -0.84 -7.34 13.64
N GLY A 262 -1.05 -7.08 14.93
CA GLY A 262 -0.52 -7.88 16.02
C GLY A 262 0.85 -7.36 16.51
N ASN A 263 1.49 -8.11 17.41
CA ASN A 263 2.70 -7.64 18.11
C ASN A 263 3.95 -7.65 17.21
N ALA A 264 4.11 -8.67 16.37
CA ALA A 264 5.28 -8.83 15.50
C ALA A 264 5.00 -8.43 14.05
N LYS A 265 3.76 -8.42 13.67
CA LYS A 265 3.30 -8.30 12.30
C LYS A 265 2.99 -6.86 11.96
N VAL A 266 3.44 -6.43 10.79
CA VAL A 266 3.21 -5.08 10.27
C VAL A 266 2.94 -5.18 8.79
N PHE A 267 2.15 -4.29 8.24
CA PHE A 267 2.08 -4.14 6.79
C PHE A 267 2.17 -2.68 6.35
N THR A 268 2.75 -2.51 5.19
CA THR A 268 2.76 -1.26 4.44
C THR A 268 1.82 -1.41 3.26
N GLN A 269 0.88 -0.49 3.10
CA GLN A 269 -0.10 -0.52 2.01
C GLN A 269 -0.08 0.78 1.23
N TRP A 270 0.01 0.66 -0.09
CA TRP A 270 -0.08 1.78 -1.04
C TRP A 270 -1.47 1.82 -1.66
N HIS A 271 -2.01 3.00 -1.90
CA HIS A 271 -3.18 3.25 -2.74
C HIS A 271 -2.74 3.92 -4.03
N VAL A 272 -2.70 3.16 -5.11
CA VAL A 272 -2.05 3.56 -6.37
C VAL A 272 -3.11 3.81 -7.44
N PRO A 273 -3.29 5.04 -7.92
CA PRO A 273 -4.27 5.34 -8.94
C PRO A 273 -4.06 4.53 -10.23
N VAL A 274 -5.07 3.82 -10.67
CA VAL A 274 -5.22 3.36 -12.06
C VAL A 274 -5.61 4.55 -12.92
N ASP A 275 -6.64 5.24 -12.50
CA ASP A 275 -7.16 6.52 -13.00
C ASP A 275 -7.78 7.31 -11.82
N ASP A 276 -8.61 8.31 -12.10
CA ASP A 276 -9.21 9.15 -11.07
C ASP A 276 -10.33 8.45 -10.28
N GLU A 277 -10.89 7.35 -10.80
CA GLU A 277 -12.05 6.64 -10.24
C GLU A 277 -11.74 5.23 -9.76
N HIS A 278 -10.52 4.70 -10.04
CA HIS A 278 -10.09 3.36 -9.69
C HIS A 278 -8.68 3.39 -9.15
N HIS A 279 -8.40 2.57 -8.17
CA HIS A 279 -7.03 2.36 -7.69
C HIS A 279 -6.78 0.92 -7.28
N TYR A 280 -5.53 0.49 -7.38
CA TYR A 280 -5.06 -0.70 -6.70
C TYR A 280 -4.53 -0.35 -5.32
N TRP A 281 -4.96 -1.09 -4.30
CA TRP A 281 -4.13 -1.17 -3.11
C TRP A 281 -3.11 -2.28 -3.30
N TYR A 282 -1.84 -1.98 -2.94
CA TYR A 282 -0.75 -2.94 -2.89
C TYR A 282 -0.27 -3.04 -1.45
N MET A 283 0.05 -4.24 -1.00
CA MET A 283 0.48 -4.49 0.37
C MET A 283 1.77 -5.30 0.38
N ILE A 284 2.72 -4.91 1.24
CA ILE A 284 3.78 -5.78 1.72
C ILE A 284 3.53 -5.99 3.20
N TYR A 285 3.16 -7.22 3.56
CA TYR A 285 3.11 -7.71 4.92
C TYR A 285 4.50 -8.20 5.32
N TYR A 286 4.93 -7.95 6.55
CA TYR A 286 6.19 -8.44 7.06
C TYR A 286 6.10 -8.75 8.56
N ASP A 287 6.87 -9.77 8.98
CA ASP A 287 6.89 -10.28 10.34
C ASP A 287 8.27 -10.11 10.96
N PHE A 288 8.35 -9.51 12.16
CA PHE A 288 9.60 -9.29 12.87
C PHE A 288 10.11 -10.53 13.62
N ALA A 289 9.27 -11.55 13.78
CA ALA A 289 9.56 -12.71 14.63
C ALA A 289 9.75 -14.01 13.85
N GLU A 290 8.84 -14.29 12.91
CA GLU A 290 8.77 -15.60 12.25
C GLU A 290 8.67 -15.47 10.73
N PRO A 291 9.18 -16.45 9.97
CA PRO A 291 8.92 -16.53 8.54
C PRO A 291 7.42 -16.56 8.25
N THR A 292 7.03 -15.82 7.22
CA THR A 292 5.63 -15.65 6.82
C THR A 292 5.11 -16.90 6.10
N ASP A 293 3.97 -17.43 6.54
CA ASP A 293 3.22 -18.47 5.80
C ASP A 293 2.54 -17.86 4.57
N SER A 294 3.35 -17.60 3.55
CA SER A 294 2.91 -16.96 2.31
C SER A 294 1.92 -17.81 1.53
N GLU A 295 1.93 -19.14 1.68
CA GLU A 295 0.99 -20.04 1.00
C GLU A 295 -0.42 -19.88 1.57
N THR A 296 -0.56 -19.91 2.88
CA THR A 296 -1.85 -19.68 3.54
C THR A 296 -2.38 -18.28 3.27
N LEU A 297 -1.55 -17.25 3.37
CA LEU A 297 -1.96 -15.88 3.05
C LEU A 297 -2.41 -15.73 1.60
N LEU A 298 -1.67 -16.31 0.65
CA LEU A 298 -2.04 -16.28 -0.76
C LEU A 298 -3.38 -16.97 -1.00
N ARG A 299 -3.60 -18.15 -0.43
CA ARG A 299 -4.87 -18.89 -0.54
C ARG A 299 -6.04 -18.06 0.02
N GLN A 300 -5.88 -17.48 1.20
CA GLN A 300 -6.91 -16.61 1.81
C GLN A 300 -7.22 -15.39 0.94
N ARG A 301 -6.20 -14.72 0.43
CA ARG A 301 -6.37 -13.54 -0.42
C ARG A 301 -7.01 -13.86 -1.78
N LEU A 302 -6.59 -14.96 -2.43
CA LEU A 302 -7.16 -15.40 -3.71
C LEU A 302 -8.61 -15.85 -3.59
N ALA A 303 -9.05 -16.32 -2.41
CA ALA A 303 -10.46 -16.66 -2.18
C ALA A 303 -11.41 -15.46 -2.26
N GLY A 304 -10.89 -14.23 -2.14
CA GLY A 304 -11.68 -12.99 -2.17
C GLY A 304 -11.65 -12.22 -3.49
N VAL A 305 -10.87 -12.66 -4.49
CA VAL A 305 -10.70 -11.93 -5.75
C VAL A 305 -10.77 -12.82 -6.98
N SER A 306 -11.11 -12.23 -8.14
CA SER A 306 -10.99 -12.87 -9.45
C SER A 306 -9.72 -12.38 -10.17
N LEU A 307 -9.02 -13.33 -10.80
CA LEU A 307 -7.85 -13.05 -11.64
C LEU A 307 -8.29 -12.87 -13.11
N PRO A 308 -7.51 -12.16 -13.93
CA PRO A 308 -6.16 -11.64 -13.67
C PRO A 308 -6.11 -10.26 -13.00
N ASP A 309 -7.25 -9.57 -12.84
CA ASP A 309 -7.27 -8.15 -12.46
C ASP A 309 -7.43 -7.91 -10.95
N TYR A 310 -7.47 -8.99 -10.15
CA TYR A 310 -7.64 -8.91 -8.69
C TYR A 310 -8.91 -8.16 -8.28
N GLN A 311 -9.97 -8.33 -9.09
CA GLN A 311 -11.28 -7.74 -8.83
C GLN A 311 -11.92 -8.41 -7.62
N PRO A 312 -12.39 -7.68 -6.61
CA PRO A 312 -13.04 -8.27 -5.47
C PRO A 312 -14.30 -9.04 -5.86
N LEU A 313 -14.49 -10.24 -5.30
CA LEU A 313 -15.71 -11.03 -5.47
C LEU A 313 -16.90 -10.39 -4.74
N ARG A 314 -16.64 -9.71 -3.62
CA ARG A 314 -17.61 -8.87 -2.91
C ARG A 314 -17.43 -7.43 -3.38
N ASN A 315 -18.42 -6.88 -4.07
CA ASN A 315 -18.35 -5.57 -4.71
C ASN A 315 -19.74 -4.93 -4.80
N ARG A 316 -19.82 -3.76 -5.38
CA ARG A 316 -21.05 -2.98 -5.54
C ARG A 316 -22.18 -3.79 -6.19
N ALA A 317 -21.91 -4.66 -7.18
CA ALA A 317 -22.91 -5.41 -7.92
C ALA A 317 -23.65 -6.44 -7.05
N ASN A 318 -23.05 -6.89 -5.94
CA ASN A 318 -23.65 -7.82 -4.99
C ASN A 318 -23.78 -7.22 -3.58
N ASN A 319 -23.84 -5.89 -3.46
CA ASN A 319 -23.88 -5.15 -2.20
C ASN A 319 -22.75 -5.57 -1.22
N TRP A 320 -21.55 -5.81 -1.74
CA TRP A 320 -20.38 -6.28 -0.98
C TRP A 320 -20.65 -7.53 -0.14
N GLY A 321 -21.63 -8.33 -0.54
CA GLY A 321 -22.04 -9.53 0.17
C GLY A 321 -22.71 -9.27 1.52
N PHE A 322 -23.35 -8.11 1.69
CA PHE A 322 -24.05 -7.73 2.92
C PHE A 322 -25.14 -8.74 3.30
N ASP A 323 -25.10 -9.20 4.53
CA ASP A 323 -26.09 -10.08 5.16
C ASP A 323 -26.59 -9.47 6.48
N PRO A 324 -27.89 -9.09 6.58
CA PRO A 324 -28.46 -8.51 7.79
C PRO A 324 -28.38 -9.44 9.01
N ARG A 325 -28.42 -10.76 8.82
CA ARG A 325 -28.30 -11.73 9.91
C ARG A 325 -26.86 -11.73 10.45
N GLU A 326 -25.86 -11.77 9.57
CA GLU A 326 -24.47 -11.67 9.95
C GLU A 326 -24.19 -10.35 10.68
N GLN A 327 -24.75 -9.23 10.19
CA GLN A 327 -24.63 -7.92 10.83
C GLN A 327 -25.13 -7.93 12.28
N HIS A 328 -26.13 -8.73 12.57
CA HIS A 328 -26.71 -8.81 13.90
C HIS A 328 -25.94 -9.78 14.82
N GLU A 329 -25.38 -10.84 14.28
CA GLU A 329 -24.86 -11.97 15.07
C GLU A 329 -23.32 -12.07 15.09
N LEU A 330 -22.62 -11.62 14.05
CA LEU A 330 -21.22 -11.97 13.86
C LEU A 330 -20.27 -10.77 13.66
N THR A 331 -20.53 -9.94 12.66
CA THR A 331 -19.74 -8.76 12.36
C THR A 331 -20.60 -7.51 12.36
N TYR A 332 -20.05 -6.39 12.79
CA TYR A 332 -20.81 -5.14 12.86
C TYR A 332 -21.28 -4.65 11.49
N THR A 333 -20.57 -5.01 10.42
CA THR A 333 -20.90 -4.65 9.04
C THR A 333 -21.84 -5.63 8.34
N GLY A 334 -21.83 -6.90 8.72
CA GLY A 334 -22.53 -7.96 7.97
C GLY A 334 -21.90 -8.28 6.61
N MET A 335 -20.60 -8.03 6.45
CA MET A 335 -19.88 -8.17 5.16
C MET A 335 -18.76 -9.20 5.21
N GLY A 336 -18.90 -10.23 6.06
CA GLY A 336 -17.91 -11.29 6.23
C GLY A 336 -16.77 -10.90 7.17
N LEU A 337 -15.77 -11.76 7.24
CA LEU A 337 -14.64 -11.62 8.15
C LEU A 337 -13.44 -10.90 7.54
N ASP A 338 -13.40 -10.71 6.22
CA ASP A 338 -12.31 -10.00 5.55
C ASP A 338 -12.46 -8.49 5.75
N ILE A 339 -11.61 -7.93 6.60
CA ILE A 339 -11.60 -6.50 6.92
C ILE A 339 -11.39 -5.61 5.68
N ASN A 340 -10.73 -6.09 4.64
CA ASN A 340 -10.57 -5.33 3.40
C ASN A 340 -11.90 -5.13 2.66
N VAL A 341 -12.86 -6.05 2.81
CA VAL A 341 -14.23 -5.88 2.28
C VAL A 341 -14.97 -4.77 3.04
N HIS A 342 -14.76 -4.69 4.36
CA HIS A 342 -15.33 -3.62 5.18
C HIS A 342 -14.83 -2.25 4.72
N ASP A 343 -13.51 -2.11 4.55
CA ASP A 343 -12.89 -0.88 4.06
C ASP A 343 -13.35 -0.55 2.64
N GLN A 344 -13.36 -1.55 1.75
CA GLN A 344 -13.82 -1.40 0.38
C GLN A 344 -15.24 -0.84 0.33
N TRP A 345 -16.18 -1.46 1.07
CA TRP A 345 -17.55 -0.95 1.15
C TRP A 345 -17.61 0.50 1.62
N ALA A 346 -16.91 0.81 2.71
CA ALA A 346 -16.92 2.14 3.30
C ALA A 346 -16.48 3.20 2.29
N VAL A 347 -15.36 2.97 1.59
CA VAL A 347 -14.79 3.96 0.67
C VAL A 347 -15.46 3.98 -0.71
N GLU A 348 -15.91 2.84 -1.25
CA GLU A 348 -16.63 2.78 -2.53
C GLU A 348 -18.06 3.32 -2.41
N SER A 349 -18.71 3.18 -1.24
CA SER A 349 -20.07 3.70 -1.01
C SER A 349 -20.14 5.23 -1.06
N MET A 350 -19.01 5.93 -0.90
CA MET A 350 -18.90 7.39 -1.06
C MET A 350 -19.01 7.85 -2.53
N GLY A 351 -19.08 6.91 -3.48
CA GLY A 351 -19.05 7.18 -4.92
C GLY A 351 -17.64 7.10 -5.51
N PRO A 352 -17.52 7.17 -6.86
CA PRO A 352 -16.22 7.05 -7.54
C PRO A 352 -15.21 8.11 -7.08
N ILE A 353 -15.66 9.35 -6.93
CA ILE A 353 -14.88 10.46 -6.36
C ILE A 353 -15.73 11.15 -5.31
N GLN A 354 -15.33 11.06 -4.05
CA GLN A 354 -16.05 11.68 -2.94
C GLN A 354 -16.09 13.20 -3.08
N ASP A 355 -17.27 13.78 -2.93
CA ASP A 355 -17.44 15.23 -2.79
C ASP A 355 -17.10 15.69 -1.36
N ARG A 356 -15.85 16.07 -1.17
CA ARG A 356 -15.33 16.56 0.10
C ARG A 356 -15.81 17.97 0.47
N THR A 357 -16.55 18.65 -0.42
CA THR A 357 -17.17 19.95 -0.11
C THR A 357 -18.41 19.78 0.78
N ALA A 358 -19.06 18.62 0.70
CA ALA A 358 -20.24 18.28 1.52
C ALA A 358 -19.90 17.63 2.85
N GLU A 359 -18.65 17.30 3.10
CA GLU A 359 -18.15 16.56 4.24
C GLU A 359 -18.17 17.36 5.56
N ARG A 360 -18.24 16.66 6.68
CA ARG A 360 -18.21 17.24 8.03
C ARG A 360 -17.16 16.52 8.88
N LEU A 361 -15.92 17.01 8.86
CA LEU A 361 -14.84 16.44 9.67
C LEU A 361 -14.90 16.91 11.11
N GLY A 362 -14.67 15.97 12.03
CA GLY A 362 -14.57 16.21 13.47
C GLY A 362 -13.13 16.19 13.98
N VAL A 363 -12.99 16.15 15.30
CA VAL A 363 -11.68 16.07 15.97
C VAL A 363 -11.03 14.70 15.75
N SER A 364 -11.83 13.65 15.56
CA SER A 364 -11.36 12.29 15.23
C SER A 364 -10.63 12.21 13.88
N ASP A 365 -10.90 13.16 12.96
CA ASP A 365 -10.36 13.16 11.59
C ASP A 365 -9.06 13.96 11.45
N ARG A 366 -8.31 14.15 12.55
CA ARG A 366 -7.05 14.93 12.55
C ARG A 366 -6.02 14.38 11.57
N ALA A 367 -5.92 13.05 11.43
CA ALA A 367 -5.00 12.41 10.50
C ALA A 367 -5.37 12.72 9.04
N VAL A 368 -6.65 12.60 8.69
CA VAL A 368 -7.20 12.94 7.38
C VAL A 368 -6.93 14.41 7.04
N THR A 369 -7.22 15.31 7.98
CA THR A 369 -6.99 16.76 7.80
C THR A 369 -5.50 17.08 7.60
N ALA A 370 -4.61 16.45 8.37
CA ALA A 370 -3.17 16.66 8.27
C ALA A 370 -2.63 16.13 6.93
N ASN A 371 -3.09 14.95 6.50
CA ASN A 371 -2.74 14.37 5.20
C ASN A 371 -3.12 15.30 4.04
N ARG A 372 -4.36 15.79 4.01
CA ARG A 372 -4.81 16.71 2.94
C ARG A 372 -3.98 17.99 2.86
N ARG A 373 -3.65 18.57 4.01
CA ARG A 373 -2.76 19.76 4.05
C ARG A 373 -1.37 19.44 3.48
N LEU A 374 -0.83 18.28 3.84
CA LEU A 374 0.48 17.84 3.36
C LEU A 374 0.46 17.61 1.84
N LEU A 375 -0.57 16.96 1.30
CA LEU A 375 -0.75 16.73 -0.13
C LEU A 375 -0.93 18.03 -0.93
N LEU A 376 -1.77 18.96 -0.45
CA LEU A 376 -1.96 20.27 -1.10
C LEU A 376 -0.67 21.09 -1.10
N SER A 377 0.05 21.14 0.04
CA SER A 377 1.34 21.81 0.11
C SER A 377 2.39 21.19 -0.83
N ALA A 378 2.36 19.88 -0.99
CA ALA A 378 3.25 19.19 -1.92
C ALA A 378 2.87 19.45 -3.39
N ALA A 379 1.59 19.56 -3.71
CA ALA A 379 1.13 19.95 -5.04
C ALA A 379 1.61 21.35 -5.42
N ASP A 380 1.50 22.32 -4.50
CA ASP A 380 2.03 23.69 -4.69
C ASP A 380 3.55 23.68 -4.83
N ALA A 381 4.27 22.91 -3.98
CA ALA A 381 5.72 22.77 -4.07
C ALA A 381 6.15 22.16 -5.42
N TYR A 382 5.44 21.15 -5.90
CA TYR A 382 5.72 20.54 -7.20
C TYR A 382 5.61 21.56 -8.34
N GLN A 383 4.55 22.36 -8.36
CA GLN A 383 4.32 23.37 -9.39
C GLN A 383 5.37 24.50 -9.38
N THR A 384 5.91 24.82 -8.22
CA THR A 384 6.89 25.89 -8.04
C THR A 384 8.35 25.41 -8.02
N GLY A 385 8.59 24.11 -8.24
CA GLY A 385 9.92 23.52 -8.17
C GLY A 385 10.50 23.41 -6.75
N GLY A 386 9.63 23.41 -5.74
CA GLY A 386 10.02 23.28 -4.34
C GLY A 386 10.35 21.84 -3.93
N LYS A 387 10.83 21.69 -2.70
CA LYS A 387 11.20 20.40 -2.13
C LYS A 387 9.95 19.57 -1.78
N LEU A 388 9.91 18.33 -2.22
CA LEU A 388 8.84 17.37 -1.88
C LEU A 388 9.13 16.65 -0.56
N PRO A 389 8.10 16.37 0.27
CA PRO A 389 8.24 15.64 1.54
C PRO A 389 8.79 14.22 1.34
N ALA A 390 9.55 13.70 2.29
CA ALA A 390 10.02 12.31 2.35
C ALA A 390 10.66 11.75 1.06
N ARG A 391 11.11 12.61 0.13
CA ARG A 391 11.77 12.21 -1.12
C ARG A 391 13.29 12.26 -0.89
N PRO A 392 13.97 11.10 -0.83
CA PRO A 392 15.43 11.10 -0.68
C PRO A 392 16.09 11.61 -1.97
N LEU A 393 17.08 12.49 -1.84
CA LEU A 393 17.81 13.03 -2.97
C LEU A 393 19.08 12.23 -3.31
N ASP A 394 19.60 11.47 -2.34
CA ASP A 394 20.76 10.63 -2.46
C ASP A 394 20.66 9.39 -1.57
N GLN A 395 21.63 8.48 -1.69
CA GLN A 395 21.66 7.22 -0.96
C GLN A 395 21.77 7.43 0.56
N ALA A 396 22.46 8.45 1.02
CA ALA A 396 22.60 8.73 2.45
C ALA A 396 21.26 9.16 3.06
N ALA A 397 20.52 10.04 2.37
CA ALA A 397 19.16 10.42 2.76
C ALA A 397 18.20 9.23 2.74
N ALA A 398 18.28 8.36 1.74
CA ALA A 398 17.47 7.16 1.64
C ALA A 398 17.75 6.17 2.78
N SER A 399 19.01 5.95 3.12
CA SER A 399 19.44 5.09 4.23
C SER A 399 19.00 5.64 5.59
N GLY A 400 18.82 6.96 5.71
CA GLY A 400 18.27 7.60 6.91
C GLY A 400 16.76 7.49 7.06
N LEU A 401 16.03 7.14 6.00
CA LEU A 401 14.59 6.89 6.04
C LEU A 401 14.29 5.43 6.39
N THR A 402 14.40 5.09 7.68
CA THR A 402 14.18 3.74 8.22
C THR A 402 12.79 3.59 8.85
N GLY A 403 12.39 2.39 9.15
CA GLY A 403 11.10 2.07 9.79
C GLY A 403 9.97 2.03 8.77
N PRO A 404 8.89 2.82 8.97
CA PRO A 404 8.56 3.58 10.18
C PRO A 404 8.13 2.69 11.35
N LEU A 405 8.26 3.24 12.56
CA LEU A 405 7.87 2.52 13.78
C LEU A 405 6.35 2.42 13.88
N ALA A 406 5.82 1.21 13.91
CA ALA A 406 4.39 0.93 14.04
C ALA A 406 4.18 -0.13 15.13
N VAL A 407 3.37 0.19 16.13
CA VAL A 407 3.18 -0.68 17.31
C VAL A 407 1.75 -0.61 17.81
N ASP A 408 1.31 -1.72 18.39
CA ASP A 408 0.07 -1.83 19.15
C ASP A 408 0.44 -2.37 20.55
N THR A 409 0.14 -1.64 21.62
CA THR A 409 0.64 -2.01 22.96
C THR A 409 -0.21 -1.44 24.09
N ILE A 410 -0.11 -2.07 25.24
CA ILE A 410 -0.63 -1.57 26.50
C ILE A 410 0.50 -0.86 27.25
N ALA A 411 0.23 0.32 27.75
CA ALA A 411 1.23 1.19 28.38
C ALA A 411 0.72 1.84 29.67
N PRO A 412 1.62 2.16 30.62
CA PRO A 412 1.27 3.01 31.76
C PRO A 412 0.85 4.42 31.28
N SER A 413 -0.20 4.99 31.88
CA SER A 413 -0.76 6.27 31.46
C SER A 413 0.24 7.42 31.48
N GLU A 414 1.15 7.45 32.43
CA GLU A 414 2.11 8.54 32.62
C GLU A 414 3.31 8.46 31.67
N SER A 415 3.72 7.26 31.28
CA SER A 415 4.93 7.00 30.48
C SER A 415 4.66 6.39 29.11
N TRP A 416 3.44 6.39 28.62
CA TRP A 416 3.05 5.70 27.39
C TRP A 416 3.92 6.08 26.17
N ARG A 417 4.37 7.36 26.10
CA ARG A 417 5.21 7.85 24.99
C ARG A 417 6.59 7.20 24.95
N GLN A 418 7.16 6.90 26.11
CA GLN A 418 8.42 6.18 26.18
C GLN A 418 8.19 4.68 26.03
N HIS A 419 7.14 4.16 26.65
CA HIS A 419 6.84 2.73 26.66
C HIS A 419 6.69 2.13 25.26
N TRP A 420 5.92 2.78 24.36
CA TRP A 420 5.79 2.24 23.01
C TRP A 420 7.10 2.25 22.22
N ARG A 421 8.00 3.23 22.47
CA ARG A 421 9.33 3.25 21.87
C ARG A 421 10.21 2.12 22.38
N ASP A 422 10.16 1.85 23.68
CA ASP A 422 10.90 0.75 24.27
C ASP A 422 10.42 -0.61 23.74
N ARG A 423 9.10 -0.80 23.60
CA ARG A 423 8.50 -2.00 22.98
C ARG A 423 8.93 -2.18 21.53
N GLU A 424 8.94 -1.12 20.76
CA GLU A 424 9.42 -1.16 19.38
C GLU A 424 10.93 -1.46 19.30
N ALA A 425 11.73 -0.85 20.16
CA ALA A 425 13.15 -1.14 20.23
C ALA A 425 13.42 -2.58 20.64
N GLU A 426 12.66 -3.12 21.60
CA GLU A 426 12.72 -4.53 21.99
C GLU A 426 12.37 -5.46 20.81
N ARG A 427 11.25 -5.20 20.12
CA ARG A 427 10.84 -5.98 18.96
C ARG A 427 11.96 -6.05 17.91
N ARG A 428 12.58 -4.90 17.58
CA ARG A 428 13.67 -4.82 16.60
C ARG A 428 14.91 -5.56 17.09
N ARG A 429 15.29 -5.39 18.35
CA ARG A 429 16.46 -6.07 18.93
C ARG A 429 16.30 -7.60 18.94
N CYS A 430 15.09 -8.10 19.15
CA CYS A 430 14.78 -9.52 19.19
C CYS A 430 14.45 -10.12 17.80
N SER A 431 14.31 -9.29 16.78
CA SER A 431 14.02 -9.74 15.42
C SER A 431 15.24 -10.43 14.79
N PRO A 432 15.03 -11.55 14.07
CA PRO A 432 16.13 -12.25 13.39
C PRO A 432 16.75 -11.46 12.22
N TRP A 433 16.12 -10.38 11.77
CA TRP A 433 16.59 -9.63 10.61
C TRP A 433 16.68 -8.10 10.84
N SER A 434 16.01 -7.55 11.85
CA SER A 434 15.95 -6.10 12.06
C SER A 434 16.95 -5.61 13.13
N GLY A 435 17.39 -6.47 14.06
CA GLY A 435 18.34 -6.14 15.12
C GLY A 435 19.79 -6.36 14.71
N SER A 436 20.71 -5.50 15.16
CA SER A 436 22.15 -5.66 14.90
C SER A 436 22.80 -6.78 15.73
N GLU A 437 22.16 -7.25 16.78
CA GLU A 437 22.66 -8.28 17.70
C GLU A 437 21.54 -9.22 18.15
N TRP A 438 21.01 -10.00 17.22
CA TRP A 438 20.08 -11.03 17.61
C TRP A 438 20.82 -12.21 18.25
N SER A 439 20.67 -12.35 19.57
CA SER A 439 21.34 -13.39 20.37
C SER A 439 20.52 -14.67 20.55
N GLY A 440 19.39 -14.83 19.88
CA GLY A 440 18.44 -15.93 20.13
C GLY A 440 17.65 -15.76 21.43
N SER A 441 17.73 -14.60 22.09
CA SER A 441 16.91 -14.29 23.25
C SER A 441 15.44 -14.22 22.83
N GLN A 442 14.57 -14.83 23.60
CA GLN A 442 13.15 -14.85 23.31
C GLN A 442 12.58 -13.44 23.40
N TRP A 443 11.90 -13.03 22.37
CA TRP A 443 11.12 -11.80 22.39
C TRP A 443 9.93 -11.97 23.33
N SER A 444 9.84 -11.12 24.36
CA SER A 444 8.78 -11.18 25.38
C SER A 444 7.39 -10.77 24.87
N GLY A 445 7.31 -10.26 23.64
CA GLY A 445 6.05 -9.91 22.95
C GLY A 445 5.36 -11.08 22.24
N HIS A 446 5.84 -12.29 22.42
CA HIS A 446 5.14 -13.48 21.96
C HIS A 446 4.11 -13.96 22.97
N ALA A 447 3.02 -14.29 22.38
CA ALA A 447 1.80 -14.73 22.98
C ALA A 447 1.92 -15.89 24.00
N PRO A 448 0.82 -16.17 24.66
CA PRO A 448 0.68 -17.02 25.82
C PRO A 448 1.33 -18.38 25.63
N GLY A 449 2.13 -18.76 26.59
CA GLY A 449 2.70 -20.08 26.65
C GLY A 449 1.62 -21.13 26.41
N ARG A 450 1.82 -21.97 25.41
CA ARG A 450 1.07 -23.22 25.30
C ARG A 450 1.27 -23.94 26.65
N GLY A 451 0.24 -23.92 27.45
CA GLY A 451 0.22 -24.75 28.65
C GLY A 451 0.50 -26.19 28.20
N THR A 452 1.65 -26.69 28.60
CA THR A 452 1.90 -28.13 28.58
C THR A 452 0.95 -28.71 29.64
N GLY A 453 -0.25 -29.10 29.14
CA GLY A 453 -1.11 -29.94 29.94
C GLY A 453 -0.43 -31.30 30.16
N ALA A 454 -0.08 -31.59 31.40
CA ALA A 454 0.17 -32.92 31.86
C ALA A 454 -1.15 -33.67 32.03
#